data_051c9366a80da161307d00a228eb6f96
#
_entry.id   051c9366a80da161307d00a228eb6f96
#
_cell.length_a   1.000
_cell.length_b   1.000
_cell.length_c   1.000
_cell.angle_alpha   90.00
_cell.angle_beta   90.00
_cell.angle_gamma   90.00
#
_symmetry.space_group_name_H-M   'P 1'
#
loop_
_entity.id
_entity.type
_entity.pdbx_description
1 polymer ?
#
loop_
_entity_poly.entity_id
_entity_poly.type
_entity_poly.pdbx_seq_one_letter_code
_entity_poly.pdbx_strand_id
1 'polypeptide(L)'
;VRALLTPLAFGALLAAPAAAAPLPPELAASIDRSMREWAEANQVPGLTWGIVKRGEGLVHSGVSGIADVDAARPVEANTRFRIASMTKAFTALTLFDLAGEGKLRLDDKVVTHVPEVAGWGDALTVTDLVHHMGGFVTDDPWGDRQTPLPEAQFSALLKSGVPFTRAPGLIHEYSNLGYALLGRIIRNVSGQPFEAEIAKRRFRPLGMAATSFDLADVPRALLASGWRWEDGKWQREPDMGPGTFGAMGGVITTGPDYAKWVGHLLSAWPAAVPGEAEAPARATVRALLRGEGSPRRMMRPTQAASSPCAVAVVYGGGLRVGDDCTLGRVAFHGGGYPGYGSYMLIAPESGWGAFVLTNRTYAGPAAPTWDALIAIREAGLAPNDVLPLSPALAGLAEPMHKVLTTGDVGNAGLAVNFLMDRDAAHRRADIAAITAKAGRCPNPPGVSARGALEGEFWWKCERGMIIAYALLAPTPTPQLQALEWRWQPPKP
;
A
#
# COMPACT_ATOMS: atom_id res chain seq x y z
N VAL A 1 -66.86 -5.98 7.67
CA VAL A 1 -65.98 -5.52 6.57
C VAL A 1 -64.57 -5.67 7.06
N ARG A 2 -63.84 -6.75 6.65
CA ARG A 2 -62.40 -6.97 6.92
C ARG A 2 -61.64 -6.49 5.71
N ALA A 3 -60.79 -5.47 5.88
CA ALA A 3 -59.85 -5.02 4.87
C ALA A 3 -58.61 -5.90 4.88
N LEU A 4 -58.29 -6.54 3.76
CA LEU A 4 -57.06 -7.30 3.48
C LEU A 4 -55.98 -6.28 3.07
N LEU A 5 -54.95 -6.16 3.90
CA LEU A 5 -53.70 -5.44 3.57
C LEU A 5 -52.73 -6.42 2.91
N THR A 6 -52.47 -6.23 1.63
CA THR A 6 -51.40 -6.93 0.88
C THR A 6 -50.06 -6.27 1.14
N PRO A 7 -48.99 -6.99 1.51
CA PRO A 7 -47.66 -6.40 1.62
C PRO A 7 -47.03 -6.23 0.24
N LEU A 8 -46.67 -5.02 -0.10
CA LEU A 8 -45.76 -4.68 -1.24
C LEU A 8 -44.33 -5.13 -0.89
N ALA A 9 -43.88 -6.16 -1.56
CA ALA A 9 -42.47 -6.58 -1.51
C ALA A 9 -41.62 -5.60 -2.32
N PHE A 10 -40.83 -4.78 -1.64
CA PHE A 10 -39.75 -4.01 -2.27
C PHE A 10 -38.58 -4.95 -2.61
N GLY A 11 -38.52 -5.37 -3.85
CA GLY A 11 -37.37 -6.07 -4.39
C GLY A 11 -36.20 -5.08 -4.53
N ALA A 12 -35.18 -5.17 -3.67
CA ALA A 12 -33.93 -4.51 -3.87
C ALA A 12 -33.24 -5.15 -5.09
N LEU A 13 -33.20 -4.45 -6.23
CA LEU A 13 -32.34 -4.81 -7.34
C LEU A 13 -30.89 -4.61 -6.88
N LEU A 14 -30.22 -5.71 -6.57
CA LEU A 14 -28.75 -5.73 -6.47
C LEU A 14 -28.20 -5.44 -7.86
N ALA A 15 -27.69 -4.23 -8.08
CA ALA A 15 -26.94 -3.88 -9.28
C ALA A 15 -25.72 -4.81 -9.36
N ALA A 16 -25.60 -5.58 -10.45
CA ALA A 16 -24.40 -6.34 -10.73
C ALA A 16 -23.21 -5.36 -10.79
N PRO A 17 -22.02 -5.73 -10.26
CA PRO A 17 -20.85 -4.88 -10.37
C PRO A 17 -20.58 -4.63 -11.86
N ALA A 18 -20.40 -3.37 -12.23
CA ALA A 18 -20.01 -2.99 -13.59
C ALA A 18 -18.71 -3.74 -13.94
N ALA A 19 -18.68 -4.34 -15.14
CA ALA A 19 -17.46 -4.98 -15.61
C ALA A 19 -16.31 -3.96 -15.63
N ALA A 20 -15.13 -4.35 -15.10
CA ALA A 20 -13.95 -3.50 -15.07
C ALA A 20 -13.62 -2.98 -16.47
N ALA A 21 -13.40 -1.68 -16.60
CA ALA A 21 -12.96 -1.10 -17.85
C ALA A 21 -11.51 -1.54 -18.15
N PRO A 22 -11.24 -2.20 -19.28
CA PRO A 22 -9.89 -2.65 -19.60
C PRO A 22 -8.96 -1.46 -19.82
N LEU A 23 -7.65 -1.68 -19.59
CA LEU A 23 -6.64 -0.69 -19.98
C LEU A 23 -6.68 -0.41 -21.50
N PRO A 24 -6.28 0.79 -21.93
CA PRO A 24 -6.06 1.05 -23.36
C PRO A 24 -5.13 -0.02 -23.97
N PRO A 25 -5.45 -0.57 -25.14
CA PRO A 25 -4.73 -1.73 -25.70
C PRO A 25 -3.22 -1.51 -25.85
N GLU A 26 -2.80 -0.31 -26.26
CA GLU A 26 -1.38 0.02 -26.43
C GLU A 26 -0.63 0.04 -25.08
N LEU A 27 -1.27 0.58 -24.04
CA LEU A 27 -0.71 0.60 -22.68
C LEU A 27 -0.61 -0.81 -22.13
N ALA A 28 -1.67 -1.61 -22.26
CA ALA A 28 -1.66 -3.02 -21.85
C ALA A 28 -0.53 -3.79 -22.55
N ALA A 29 -0.39 -3.66 -23.87
CA ALA A 29 0.66 -4.31 -24.64
C ALA A 29 2.08 -3.83 -24.24
N SER A 30 2.23 -2.55 -23.87
CA SER A 30 3.50 -2.02 -23.38
C SER A 30 3.88 -2.62 -22.02
N ILE A 31 2.93 -2.70 -21.08
CA ILE A 31 3.13 -3.37 -19.79
C ILE A 31 3.51 -4.82 -19.97
N ASP A 32 2.77 -5.56 -20.80
CA ASP A 32 3.03 -6.97 -21.10
C ASP A 32 4.42 -7.21 -21.69
N ARG A 33 4.86 -6.34 -22.57
CA ARG A 33 6.20 -6.39 -23.15
C ARG A 33 7.27 -6.16 -22.08
N SER A 34 7.12 -5.13 -21.25
CA SER A 34 8.06 -4.83 -20.16
C SER A 34 8.20 -6.00 -19.18
N MET A 35 7.09 -6.66 -18.84
CA MET A 35 7.10 -7.84 -17.97
C MET A 35 7.88 -9.01 -18.58
N ARG A 36 7.66 -9.29 -19.87
CA ARG A 36 8.35 -10.38 -20.58
C ARG A 36 9.84 -10.09 -20.78
N GLU A 37 10.19 -8.88 -21.20
CA GLU A 37 11.59 -8.47 -21.37
C GLU A 37 12.37 -8.54 -20.05
N TRP A 38 11.74 -8.10 -18.96
CA TRP A 38 12.34 -8.23 -17.62
C TRP A 38 12.55 -9.70 -17.25
N ALA A 39 11.58 -10.56 -17.49
CA ALA A 39 11.69 -11.99 -17.18
C ALA A 39 12.80 -12.66 -17.96
N GLU A 40 12.93 -12.36 -19.25
CA GLU A 40 14.00 -12.86 -20.11
C GLU A 40 15.37 -12.40 -19.63
N ALA A 41 15.54 -11.09 -19.40
CA ALA A 41 16.80 -10.51 -18.94
C ALA A 41 17.26 -11.03 -17.57
N ASN A 42 16.31 -11.48 -16.74
CA ASN A 42 16.56 -12.01 -15.40
C ASN A 42 16.45 -13.54 -15.31
N GLN A 43 16.43 -14.27 -16.42
CA GLN A 43 16.27 -15.73 -16.46
C GLN A 43 15.13 -16.18 -15.53
N VAL A 44 13.92 -15.70 -15.73
CA VAL A 44 12.73 -16.13 -15.01
C VAL A 44 11.98 -17.16 -15.84
N PRO A 45 11.83 -18.42 -15.40
CA PRO A 45 11.16 -19.44 -16.20
C PRO A 45 9.71 -19.11 -16.48
N GLY A 46 9.00 -18.63 -15.46
CA GLY A 46 7.57 -18.32 -15.54
C GLY A 46 7.13 -17.23 -14.61
N LEU A 47 6.13 -16.46 -15.02
CA LEU A 47 5.56 -15.37 -14.23
C LEU A 47 4.08 -15.15 -14.54
N THR A 48 3.40 -14.54 -13.57
CA THR A 48 2.08 -13.94 -13.75
C THR A 48 2.11 -12.52 -13.18
N TRP A 49 1.34 -11.61 -13.78
CA TRP A 49 1.19 -10.22 -13.29
C TRP A 49 -0.26 -9.78 -13.34
N GLY A 50 -0.57 -8.76 -12.56
CA GLY A 50 -1.89 -8.14 -12.55
C GLY A 50 -1.84 -6.67 -12.23
N ILE A 51 -2.74 -5.92 -12.86
CA ILE A 51 -3.04 -4.52 -12.62
C ILE A 51 -4.43 -4.43 -12.01
N VAL A 52 -4.53 -3.77 -10.87
CA VAL A 52 -5.75 -3.68 -10.07
C VAL A 52 -6.15 -2.22 -9.92
N LYS A 53 -7.43 -1.94 -10.09
CA LYS A 53 -8.00 -0.61 -9.88
C LYS A 53 -9.06 -0.66 -8.77
N ARG A 54 -9.02 0.31 -7.87
CA ARG A 54 -10.00 0.43 -6.78
C ARG A 54 -11.43 0.44 -7.31
N GLY A 55 -12.30 -0.38 -6.72
CA GLY A 55 -13.71 -0.50 -7.11
C GLY A 55 -13.96 -1.32 -8.38
N GLU A 56 -12.94 -1.54 -9.22
CA GLU A 56 -13.05 -2.32 -10.45
C GLU A 56 -12.39 -3.71 -10.35
N GLY A 57 -11.43 -3.88 -9.42
CA GLY A 57 -10.69 -5.15 -9.27
C GLY A 57 -9.57 -5.31 -10.29
N LEU A 58 -9.36 -6.54 -10.77
CA LEU A 58 -8.33 -6.88 -11.77
C LEU A 58 -8.74 -6.35 -13.14
N VAL A 59 -8.08 -5.28 -13.63
CA VAL A 59 -8.39 -4.64 -14.91
C VAL A 59 -7.49 -5.11 -16.06
N HIS A 60 -6.32 -5.68 -15.73
CA HIS A 60 -5.41 -6.29 -16.70
C HIS A 60 -4.57 -7.36 -16.02
N SER A 61 -4.25 -8.44 -16.75
CA SER A 61 -3.36 -9.48 -16.27
C SER A 61 -2.70 -10.21 -17.43
N GLY A 62 -1.55 -10.80 -17.15
CA GLY A 62 -0.86 -11.63 -18.11
C GLY A 62 -0.12 -12.79 -17.42
N VAL A 63 0.24 -13.74 -18.24
CA VAL A 63 1.09 -14.87 -17.89
C VAL A 63 2.16 -15.04 -18.96
N SER A 64 3.33 -15.57 -18.60
CA SER A 64 4.37 -15.89 -19.56
C SER A 64 5.27 -17.00 -19.05
N GLY A 65 5.83 -17.76 -19.97
CA GLY A 65 6.84 -18.78 -19.68
C GLY A 65 6.32 -20.07 -19.09
N ILE A 66 7.17 -20.74 -18.32
CA ILE A 66 7.04 -22.15 -17.91
C ILE A 66 6.87 -22.25 -16.38
N ALA A 67 5.80 -22.89 -15.96
CA ALA A 67 5.51 -23.18 -14.55
C ALA A 67 6.32 -24.38 -14.02
N ASP A 68 6.66 -25.33 -14.87
CA ASP A 68 7.52 -26.46 -14.53
C ASP A 68 8.46 -26.77 -15.71
N VAL A 69 9.76 -26.51 -15.53
CA VAL A 69 10.76 -26.64 -16.59
C VAL A 69 10.96 -28.09 -16.99
N ASP A 70 10.96 -29.03 -16.02
CA ASP A 70 11.15 -30.46 -16.29
C ASP A 70 10.01 -31.04 -17.12
N ALA A 71 8.78 -30.61 -16.84
CA ALA A 71 7.57 -31.06 -17.53
C ALA A 71 7.20 -30.20 -18.75
N ALA A 72 7.96 -29.16 -19.05
CA ALA A 72 7.65 -28.14 -20.06
C ALA A 72 6.22 -27.55 -19.91
N ARG A 73 5.68 -27.49 -18.67
CA ARG A 73 4.30 -27.07 -18.41
C ARG A 73 4.23 -25.55 -18.39
N PRO A 74 3.37 -24.92 -19.21
CA PRO A 74 3.25 -23.47 -19.27
C PRO A 74 2.65 -22.89 -17.98
N VAL A 75 2.88 -21.58 -17.75
CA VAL A 75 2.13 -20.81 -16.77
C VAL A 75 0.73 -20.53 -17.30
N GLU A 76 -0.25 -20.76 -16.45
CA GLU A 76 -1.66 -20.45 -16.69
C GLU A 76 -2.20 -19.48 -15.64
N ALA A 77 -3.36 -18.89 -15.87
CA ALA A 77 -3.98 -17.93 -14.95
C ALA A 77 -4.24 -18.51 -13.54
N ASN A 78 -4.49 -19.81 -13.43
CA ASN A 78 -4.71 -20.54 -12.19
C ASN A 78 -3.43 -21.17 -11.61
N THR A 79 -2.27 -20.96 -12.22
CA THR A 79 -0.98 -21.40 -11.67
C THR A 79 -0.74 -20.72 -10.33
N ARG A 80 -0.38 -21.52 -9.32
CA ARG A 80 -0.14 -21.07 -7.96
C ARG A 80 1.35 -20.86 -7.72
N PHE A 81 1.68 -19.73 -7.09
CA PHE A 81 3.04 -19.32 -6.74
C PHE A 81 3.14 -19.06 -5.24
N ARG A 82 4.31 -19.29 -4.66
CA ARG A 82 4.62 -18.74 -3.33
C ARG A 82 4.91 -17.25 -3.45
N ILE A 83 4.32 -16.48 -2.54
CA ILE A 83 4.52 -15.03 -2.50
C ILE A 83 5.55 -14.56 -1.47
N ALA A 84 6.15 -15.51 -0.76
CA ALA A 84 7.19 -15.22 0.23
C ALA A 84 6.78 -14.08 1.19
N SER A 85 7.68 -13.13 1.42
CA SER A 85 7.49 -12.06 2.41
C SER A 85 6.28 -11.14 2.17
N MET A 86 5.63 -11.19 1.01
CA MET A 86 4.33 -10.51 0.86
C MET A 86 3.24 -11.12 1.76
N THR A 87 3.49 -12.31 2.35
CA THR A 87 2.69 -12.91 3.42
C THR A 87 2.59 -12.02 4.66
N LYS A 88 3.63 -11.24 4.97
CA LYS A 88 3.72 -10.45 6.19
C LYS A 88 2.55 -9.46 6.38
N ALA A 89 2.04 -8.91 5.29
CA ALA A 89 0.88 -8.00 5.36
C ALA A 89 -0.40 -8.71 5.81
N PHE A 90 -0.60 -9.99 5.44
CA PHE A 90 -1.72 -10.80 5.96
C PHE A 90 -1.58 -11.07 7.45
N THR A 91 -0.37 -11.39 7.91
CA THR A 91 -0.06 -11.63 9.32
C THR A 91 -0.29 -10.37 10.16
N ALA A 92 0.26 -9.23 9.73
CA ALA A 92 0.10 -7.97 10.43
C ALA A 92 -1.36 -7.50 10.50
N LEU A 93 -2.10 -7.59 9.38
CA LEU A 93 -3.50 -7.19 9.37
C LEU A 93 -4.37 -8.09 10.27
N THR A 94 -4.05 -9.39 10.32
CA THR A 94 -4.74 -10.32 11.25
C THR A 94 -4.46 -9.95 12.70
N LEU A 95 -3.24 -9.57 13.02
CA LEU A 95 -2.87 -9.10 14.37
C LEU A 95 -3.60 -7.81 14.73
N PHE A 96 -3.72 -6.87 13.78
CA PHE A 96 -4.44 -5.60 13.98
C PHE A 96 -5.94 -5.82 14.22
N ASP A 97 -6.55 -6.82 13.57
CA ASP A 97 -7.94 -7.19 13.88
C ASP A 97 -8.07 -7.73 15.31
N LEU A 98 -7.16 -8.62 15.71
CA LEU A 98 -7.18 -9.18 17.06
C LEU A 98 -6.99 -8.08 18.12
N ALA A 99 -6.17 -7.07 17.81
CA ALA A 99 -6.03 -5.89 18.66
C ALA A 99 -7.32 -5.04 18.68
N GLY A 100 -7.95 -4.84 17.53
CA GLY A 100 -9.24 -4.15 17.43
C GLY A 100 -10.39 -4.86 18.18
N GLU A 101 -10.30 -6.18 18.32
CA GLU A 101 -11.20 -7.01 19.13
C GLU A 101 -10.86 -7.00 20.64
N GLY A 102 -9.81 -6.30 21.05
CA GLY A 102 -9.36 -6.22 22.45
C GLY A 102 -8.68 -7.50 22.98
N LYS A 103 -8.27 -8.41 22.07
CA LYS A 103 -7.62 -9.68 22.47
C LYS A 103 -6.15 -9.53 22.80
N LEU A 104 -5.53 -8.46 22.33
CA LEU A 104 -4.18 -8.03 22.64
C LEU A 104 -4.06 -6.52 22.44
N ARG A 105 -2.97 -5.93 22.91
CA ARG A 105 -2.58 -4.55 22.59
C ARG A 105 -1.28 -4.60 21.81
N LEU A 106 -1.09 -3.67 20.86
CA LEU A 106 0.15 -3.62 20.07
C LEU A 106 1.37 -3.23 20.93
N ASP A 107 1.14 -2.51 22.02
CA ASP A 107 2.16 -2.15 23.01
C ASP A 107 2.39 -3.23 24.10
N ASP A 108 1.67 -4.37 24.05
CA ASP A 108 1.92 -5.47 24.95
C ASP A 108 3.35 -5.99 24.80
N LYS A 109 3.93 -6.44 25.93
CA LYS A 109 5.20 -7.17 25.89
C LYS A 109 5.00 -8.53 25.24
N VAL A 110 5.93 -8.92 24.38
CA VAL A 110 5.89 -10.22 23.68
C VAL A 110 5.80 -11.38 24.67
N VAL A 111 6.51 -11.28 25.80
CA VAL A 111 6.50 -12.31 26.86
C VAL A 111 5.10 -12.55 27.43
N THR A 112 4.20 -11.59 27.39
CA THR A 112 2.80 -11.77 27.84
C THR A 112 2.07 -12.82 26.99
N HIS A 113 2.37 -12.89 25.71
CA HIS A 113 1.74 -13.80 24.75
C HIS A 113 2.59 -15.01 24.38
N VAL A 114 3.91 -14.91 24.56
CA VAL A 114 4.91 -15.96 24.25
C VAL A 114 5.85 -16.10 25.44
N PRO A 115 5.44 -16.85 26.50
CA PRO A 115 6.24 -16.98 27.72
C PRO A 115 7.64 -17.58 27.51
N GLU A 116 7.85 -18.28 26.39
CA GLU A 116 9.14 -18.86 26.03
C GLU A 116 10.27 -17.82 25.85
N VAL A 117 9.95 -16.55 25.66
CA VAL A 117 10.96 -15.49 25.51
C VAL A 117 11.33 -14.81 26.82
N ALA A 118 10.81 -15.30 27.96
CA ALA A 118 11.06 -14.69 29.26
C ALA A 118 12.55 -14.58 29.56
N GLY A 119 12.94 -13.47 30.17
CA GLY A 119 14.31 -13.12 30.50
C GLY A 119 15.05 -12.41 29.40
N TRP A 120 15.15 -13.01 28.23
CA TRP A 120 15.86 -12.37 27.08
C TRP A 120 14.98 -11.42 26.26
N GLY A 121 13.69 -11.71 26.14
CA GLY A 121 12.74 -10.94 25.32
C GLY A 121 11.83 -10.00 26.10
N ASP A 122 12.10 -9.73 27.39
CA ASP A 122 11.24 -8.93 28.27
C ASP A 122 11.05 -7.48 27.79
N ALA A 123 12.01 -6.94 27.05
CA ALA A 123 11.93 -5.61 26.50
C ALA A 123 11.04 -5.51 25.24
N LEU A 124 10.90 -6.62 24.48
CA LEU A 124 10.20 -6.65 23.20
C LEU A 124 8.73 -6.32 23.35
N THR A 125 8.20 -5.51 22.42
CA THR A 125 6.77 -5.28 22.24
C THR A 125 6.27 -5.91 20.93
N VAL A 126 4.97 -6.12 20.83
CA VAL A 126 4.34 -6.60 19.60
C VAL A 126 4.60 -5.61 18.45
N THR A 127 4.52 -4.29 18.72
CA THR A 127 4.84 -3.22 17.77
C THR A 127 6.27 -3.36 17.23
N ASP A 128 7.26 -3.64 18.08
CA ASP A 128 8.65 -3.83 17.64
C ASP A 128 8.77 -4.95 16.59
N LEU A 129 8.02 -6.04 16.77
CA LEU A 129 8.02 -7.16 15.82
C LEU A 129 7.36 -6.77 14.50
N VAL A 130 6.20 -6.08 14.54
CA VAL A 130 5.45 -5.64 13.35
C VAL A 130 6.32 -4.75 12.46
N HIS A 131 7.05 -3.82 13.07
CA HIS A 131 7.84 -2.80 12.37
C HIS A 131 9.31 -3.17 12.18
N HIS A 132 9.71 -4.42 12.48
CA HIS A 132 11.11 -4.86 12.42
C HIS A 132 12.05 -4.02 13.29
N MET A 133 11.56 -3.59 14.46
CA MET A 133 12.32 -2.86 15.47
C MET A 133 12.80 -3.77 16.61
N GLY A 134 12.61 -5.08 16.48
CA GLY A 134 12.94 -6.06 17.55
C GLY A 134 14.41 -6.25 17.81
N GLY A 135 15.32 -5.65 17.03
CA GLY A 135 16.78 -5.77 17.25
C GLY A 135 17.38 -7.12 16.87
N PHE A 136 16.64 -7.94 16.12
CA PHE A 136 17.14 -9.22 15.59
C PHE A 136 18.00 -9.02 14.35
N VAL A 137 18.91 -9.98 14.11
CA VAL A 137 19.73 -9.98 12.90
C VAL A 137 18.87 -10.09 11.64
N THR A 138 19.28 -9.37 10.58
CA THR A 138 18.73 -9.58 9.24
C THR A 138 19.24 -10.91 8.66
N ASP A 139 18.39 -11.58 7.87
CA ASP A 139 18.70 -12.87 7.24
C ASP A 139 19.17 -13.92 8.28
N ASP A 140 18.38 -14.04 9.35
CA ASP A 140 18.62 -15.02 10.39
C ASP A 140 18.68 -16.46 9.82
N PRO A 141 19.42 -17.38 10.48
CA PRO A 141 19.61 -18.74 9.99
C PRO A 141 18.32 -19.58 10.00
N TRP A 142 17.25 -19.06 10.57
CA TRP A 142 15.93 -19.70 10.63
C TRP A 142 14.94 -19.15 9.60
N GLY A 143 15.39 -18.33 8.64
CA GLY A 143 14.55 -17.67 7.64
C GLY A 143 13.93 -18.62 6.61
N ASP A 144 14.04 -18.28 5.35
CA ASP A 144 13.28 -18.88 4.26
C ASP A 144 13.41 -20.39 4.15
N ARG A 145 14.63 -20.94 4.30
CA ARG A 145 14.90 -22.38 4.19
C ARG A 145 14.45 -23.19 5.42
N GLN A 146 14.08 -22.49 6.49
CA GLN A 146 13.56 -23.07 7.73
C GLN A 146 12.05 -22.85 7.89
N THR A 147 11.35 -22.44 6.83
CA THR A 147 9.89 -22.28 6.88
C THR A 147 9.16 -23.47 7.52
N PRO A 148 9.55 -24.74 7.24
CA PRO A 148 8.91 -25.90 7.84
C PRO A 148 9.30 -26.20 9.30
N LEU A 149 10.02 -25.32 10.00
CA LEU A 149 10.45 -25.60 11.36
C LEU A 149 9.27 -26.02 12.26
N PRO A 150 9.34 -27.21 12.91
CA PRO A 150 8.26 -27.69 13.76
C PRO A 150 8.08 -26.84 15.01
N GLU A 151 6.86 -26.77 15.53
CA GLU A 151 6.50 -26.03 16.74
C GLU A 151 7.37 -26.37 17.96
N ALA A 152 7.68 -27.66 18.17
CA ALA A 152 8.53 -28.10 19.30
C ALA A 152 9.96 -27.53 19.19
N GLN A 153 10.51 -27.51 17.98
CA GLN A 153 11.85 -26.95 17.72
C GLN A 153 11.83 -25.43 17.84
N PHE A 154 10.78 -24.77 17.38
CA PHE A 154 10.63 -23.32 17.57
C PHE A 154 10.52 -22.96 19.07
N SER A 155 9.72 -23.70 19.85
CA SER A 155 9.66 -23.49 21.30
C SER A 155 11.02 -23.74 21.99
N ALA A 156 11.79 -24.74 21.55
CA ALA A 156 13.13 -24.98 22.06
C ALA A 156 14.09 -23.82 21.73
N LEU A 157 14.04 -23.32 20.48
CA LEU A 157 14.80 -22.15 20.05
C LEU A 157 14.50 -20.93 20.93
N LEU A 158 13.21 -20.61 21.14
CA LEU A 158 12.82 -19.47 21.95
C LEU A 158 13.28 -19.60 23.42
N LYS A 159 13.17 -20.79 23.99
CA LYS A 159 13.66 -21.07 25.38
C LYS A 159 15.16 -20.97 25.51
N SER A 160 15.93 -21.28 24.47
CA SER A 160 17.39 -21.17 24.50
C SER A 160 17.88 -19.72 24.45
N GLY A 161 17.03 -18.80 24.09
CA GLY A 161 17.34 -17.39 23.89
C GLY A 161 17.93 -17.09 22.53
N VAL A 162 17.63 -15.88 22.04
CA VAL A 162 18.14 -15.34 20.78
C VAL A 162 18.87 -14.04 21.08
N PRO A 163 20.16 -13.92 20.73
CA PRO A 163 20.90 -12.69 20.95
C PRO A 163 20.40 -11.56 20.06
N PHE A 164 20.36 -10.36 20.61
CA PHE A 164 20.06 -9.14 19.85
C PHE A 164 21.33 -8.57 19.23
N THR A 165 21.20 -8.06 18.02
CA THR A 165 22.24 -7.23 17.38
C THR A 165 22.20 -5.80 17.88
N ARG A 166 21.00 -5.35 18.33
CA ARG A 166 20.72 -4.01 18.84
C ARG A 166 19.62 -4.07 19.91
N ALA A 167 19.51 -3.01 20.69
CA ALA A 167 18.37 -2.88 21.61
C ALA A 167 17.04 -2.81 20.83
N PRO A 168 15.98 -3.50 21.29
CA PRO A 168 14.64 -3.36 20.74
C PRO A 168 14.17 -1.90 20.73
N GLY A 169 13.40 -1.52 19.71
CA GLY A 169 12.86 -0.17 19.53
C GLY A 169 13.85 0.86 18.96
N LEU A 170 15.14 0.51 18.80
CA LEU A 170 16.17 1.49 18.45
C LEU A 170 16.25 1.76 16.93
N ILE A 171 16.39 0.71 16.13
CA ILE A 171 16.62 0.81 14.68
C ILE A 171 15.87 -0.30 13.95
N HIS A 172 15.30 0.02 12.79
CA HIS A 172 14.73 -0.98 11.89
C HIS A 172 15.81 -1.94 11.39
N GLU A 173 15.60 -3.23 11.66
CA GLU A 173 16.39 -4.34 11.13
C GLU A 173 15.44 -5.49 10.76
N TYR A 174 15.32 -5.76 9.46
CA TYR A 174 14.37 -6.73 8.93
C TYR A 174 14.60 -8.12 9.52
N SER A 175 13.57 -8.74 10.08
CA SER A 175 13.68 -10.07 10.70
C SER A 175 12.51 -10.98 10.37
N ASN A 176 12.81 -12.15 9.84
CA ASN A 176 11.85 -13.23 9.65
C ASN A 176 11.42 -13.84 10.99
N LEU A 177 12.35 -13.96 11.95
CA LEU A 177 12.05 -14.43 13.31
C LEU A 177 10.98 -13.57 13.99
N GLY A 178 11.04 -12.24 13.83
CA GLY A 178 10.02 -11.34 14.37
C GLY A 178 8.61 -11.71 13.87
N TYR A 179 8.47 -12.03 12.59
CA TYR A 179 7.18 -12.45 12.03
C TYR A 179 6.77 -13.89 12.37
N ALA A 180 7.72 -14.79 12.61
CA ALA A 180 7.42 -16.11 13.19
C ALA A 180 6.86 -15.96 14.61
N LEU A 181 7.42 -15.04 15.43
CA LEU A 181 6.87 -14.69 16.75
C LEU A 181 5.46 -14.09 16.64
N LEU A 182 5.18 -13.23 15.65
CA LEU A 182 3.81 -12.74 15.40
C LEU A 182 2.84 -13.88 15.08
N GLY A 183 3.27 -14.88 14.29
CA GLY A 183 2.49 -16.11 14.05
C GLY A 183 2.18 -16.86 15.34
N ARG A 184 3.18 -17.00 16.24
CA ARG A 184 3.00 -17.60 17.57
C ARG A 184 2.03 -16.78 18.44
N ILE A 185 2.11 -15.45 18.42
CA ILE A 185 1.18 -14.56 19.15
C ILE A 185 -0.25 -14.76 18.63
N ILE A 186 -0.46 -14.74 17.30
CA ILE A 186 -1.77 -14.98 16.70
C ILE A 186 -2.35 -16.31 17.18
N ARG A 187 -1.56 -17.39 17.15
CA ARG A 187 -1.97 -18.71 17.63
C ARG A 187 -2.37 -18.69 19.10
N ASN A 188 -1.55 -18.14 19.97
CA ASN A 188 -1.79 -18.15 21.41
C ASN A 188 -3.00 -17.29 21.81
N VAL A 189 -3.19 -16.15 21.14
CA VAL A 189 -4.29 -15.22 21.40
C VAL A 189 -5.63 -15.72 20.82
N SER A 190 -5.61 -16.33 19.63
CA SER A 190 -6.82 -16.81 18.96
C SER A 190 -7.23 -18.23 19.37
N GLY A 191 -6.30 -19.02 19.90
CA GLY A 191 -6.46 -20.45 20.19
C GLY A 191 -6.51 -21.32 18.93
N GLN A 192 -6.13 -20.78 17.76
CA GLN A 192 -6.12 -21.48 16.48
C GLN A 192 -4.75 -21.36 15.80
N PRO A 193 -4.32 -22.30 14.94
CA PRO A 193 -3.16 -22.10 14.08
C PRO A 193 -3.24 -20.77 13.33
N PHE A 194 -2.13 -20.04 13.21
CA PHE A 194 -2.13 -18.72 12.55
C PHE A 194 -2.62 -18.80 11.10
N GLU A 195 -2.32 -19.88 10.40
CA GLU A 195 -2.77 -20.17 9.04
C GLU A 195 -4.30 -20.20 8.95
N ALA A 196 -4.93 -20.90 9.89
CA ALA A 196 -6.38 -21.00 9.97
C ALA A 196 -7.04 -19.65 10.29
N GLU A 197 -6.42 -18.87 11.20
CA GLU A 197 -6.94 -17.56 11.57
C GLU A 197 -6.78 -16.55 10.42
N ILE A 198 -5.65 -16.55 9.71
CA ILE A 198 -5.46 -15.73 8.50
C ILE A 198 -6.46 -16.14 7.41
N ALA A 199 -6.60 -17.43 7.13
CA ALA A 199 -7.54 -17.93 6.12
C ALA A 199 -8.98 -17.53 6.45
N LYS A 200 -9.40 -17.66 7.70
CA LYS A 200 -10.72 -17.27 8.18
C LYS A 200 -10.99 -15.77 8.00
N ARG A 201 -10.01 -14.91 8.29
CA ARG A 201 -10.18 -13.46 8.27
C ARG A 201 -9.92 -12.83 6.90
N ARG A 202 -9.13 -13.48 6.06
CA ARG A 202 -8.68 -12.90 4.77
C ARG A 202 -9.10 -13.75 3.58
N PHE A 203 -8.65 -14.99 3.49
CA PHE A 203 -8.86 -15.78 2.26
C PHE A 203 -10.33 -16.03 1.98
N ARG A 204 -11.08 -16.49 3.01
CA ARG A 204 -12.51 -16.80 2.85
C ARG A 204 -13.37 -15.57 2.56
N PRO A 205 -13.31 -14.46 3.34
CA PRO A 205 -14.13 -13.28 3.07
C PRO A 205 -13.82 -12.60 1.74
N LEU A 206 -12.56 -12.67 1.27
CA LEU A 206 -12.16 -12.10 0.00
C LEU A 206 -12.38 -13.06 -1.18
N GLY A 207 -12.87 -14.29 -0.93
CA GLY A 207 -13.08 -15.28 -1.98
C GLY A 207 -11.79 -15.78 -2.63
N MET A 208 -10.67 -15.80 -1.87
CA MET A 208 -9.35 -16.28 -2.32
C MET A 208 -9.27 -17.81 -2.21
N ALA A 209 -10.12 -18.50 -2.94
CA ALA A 209 -10.32 -19.96 -2.82
C ALA A 209 -9.12 -20.80 -3.28
N ALA A 210 -8.23 -20.23 -4.10
CA ALA A 210 -7.01 -20.88 -4.58
C ALA A 210 -5.78 -20.50 -3.73
N THR A 211 -5.97 -19.94 -2.53
CA THR A 211 -4.91 -19.47 -1.64
C THR A 211 -4.83 -20.31 -0.38
N SER A 212 -3.62 -20.76 -0.03
CA SER A 212 -3.37 -21.58 1.18
C SER A 212 -1.96 -21.37 1.71
N PHE A 213 -1.65 -21.97 2.86
CA PHE A 213 -0.29 -22.09 3.41
C PHE A 213 0.29 -23.47 3.17
N ASP A 214 -0.55 -24.50 3.00
CA ASP A 214 -0.10 -25.88 2.84
C ASP A 214 -0.04 -26.28 1.39
N LEU A 215 1.07 -26.92 0.99
CA LEU A 215 1.24 -27.53 -0.31
C LEU A 215 0.26 -28.70 -0.53
N ALA A 216 -0.17 -29.38 0.54
CA ALA A 216 -1.17 -30.44 0.46
C ALA A 216 -2.53 -29.96 -0.10
N ASP A 217 -2.84 -28.66 0.09
CA ASP A 217 -4.05 -28.03 -0.46
C ASP A 217 -3.91 -27.65 -1.95
N VAL A 218 -2.72 -27.83 -2.53
CA VAL A 218 -2.42 -27.37 -3.88
C VAL A 218 -2.28 -28.58 -4.82
N PRO A 219 -3.21 -28.76 -5.78
CA PRO A 219 -3.01 -29.78 -6.82
C PRO A 219 -1.66 -29.58 -7.53
N ARG A 220 -0.85 -30.63 -7.60
CA ARG A 220 0.51 -30.57 -8.15
C ARG A 220 0.55 -29.95 -9.56
N ALA A 221 -0.43 -30.26 -10.37
CA ALA A 221 -0.55 -29.73 -11.73
C ALA A 221 -0.73 -28.20 -11.78
N LEU A 222 -1.17 -27.58 -10.68
CA LEU A 222 -1.40 -26.14 -10.59
C LEU A 222 -0.25 -25.39 -9.88
N LEU A 223 0.64 -26.10 -9.17
CA LEU A 223 1.76 -25.47 -8.50
C LEU A 223 2.88 -25.16 -9.49
N ALA A 224 3.34 -23.93 -9.54
CA ALA A 224 4.61 -23.61 -10.20
C ALA A 224 5.75 -24.29 -9.43
N SER A 225 6.63 -25.00 -10.12
CA SER A 225 7.85 -25.54 -9.53
C SER A 225 8.88 -24.42 -9.36
N GLY A 226 9.57 -24.42 -8.21
CA GLY A 226 10.57 -23.42 -7.91
C GLY A 226 11.93 -23.72 -8.55
N TRP A 227 12.59 -22.71 -9.08
CA TRP A 227 13.84 -22.86 -9.81
C TRP A 227 14.90 -21.84 -9.39
N ARG A 228 16.18 -22.23 -9.42
CA ARG A 228 17.32 -21.31 -9.41
C ARG A 228 18.13 -21.47 -10.69
N TRP A 229 18.70 -20.35 -11.13
CA TRP A 229 19.62 -20.35 -12.27
C TRP A 229 21.05 -20.35 -11.74
N GLU A 230 21.79 -21.42 -12.03
CA GLU A 230 23.14 -21.62 -11.55
C GLU A 230 23.93 -22.41 -12.58
N ASP A 231 25.18 -22.05 -12.84
CA ASP A 231 26.08 -22.70 -13.81
C ASP A 231 25.46 -22.84 -15.22
N GLY A 232 24.71 -21.83 -15.66
CA GLY A 232 24.10 -21.81 -17.00
C GLY A 232 22.90 -22.75 -17.16
N LYS A 233 22.32 -23.28 -16.08
CA LYS A 233 21.20 -24.21 -16.13
C LYS A 233 20.20 -23.98 -15.01
N TRP A 234 18.98 -24.45 -15.23
CA TRP A 234 17.94 -24.51 -14.22
C TRP A 234 18.22 -25.65 -13.23
N GLN A 235 18.14 -25.32 -11.95
CA GLN A 235 18.17 -26.30 -10.87
C GLN A 235 16.87 -26.16 -10.06
N ARG A 236 16.19 -27.29 -9.86
CA ARG A 236 14.95 -27.31 -9.09
C ARG A 236 15.22 -27.10 -7.62
N GLU A 237 14.47 -26.20 -7.00
CA GLU A 237 14.45 -26.02 -5.55
C GLU A 237 13.48 -27.03 -4.92
N PRO A 238 13.78 -27.53 -3.71
CA PRO A 238 12.89 -28.44 -3.02
C PRO A 238 11.59 -27.75 -2.61
N ASP A 239 10.49 -28.49 -2.66
CA ASP A 239 9.22 -28.04 -2.12
C ASP A 239 9.29 -28.04 -0.60
N MET A 240 9.06 -26.89 0.04
CA MET A 240 9.03 -26.76 1.50
C MET A 240 7.61 -26.76 2.02
N GLY A 241 7.32 -27.57 3.04
CA GLY A 241 6.02 -27.65 3.69
C GLY A 241 5.69 -26.43 4.56
N PRO A 242 4.53 -26.43 5.20
CA PRO A 242 4.17 -25.45 6.21
C PRO A 242 5.00 -25.64 7.49
N GLY A 243 5.05 -24.63 8.34
CA GLY A 243 5.70 -24.63 9.64
C GLY A 243 5.67 -23.27 10.30
N THR A 244 6.33 -23.12 11.44
CA THR A 244 6.22 -21.93 12.29
C THR A 244 6.66 -20.64 11.61
N PHE A 245 7.59 -20.70 10.64
CA PHE A 245 7.99 -19.56 9.85
C PHE A 245 7.03 -19.26 8.68
N GLY A 246 5.94 -20.00 8.53
CA GLY A 246 4.91 -19.70 7.52
C GLY A 246 4.31 -18.30 7.64
N ALA A 247 4.21 -17.75 8.86
CA ALA A 247 3.69 -16.40 9.10
C ALA A 247 4.52 -15.29 8.43
N MET A 248 5.80 -15.52 8.15
CA MET A 248 6.67 -14.55 7.48
C MET A 248 6.67 -14.69 5.95
N GLY A 249 6.25 -15.87 5.38
CA GLY A 249 6.50 -16.12 3.97
C GLY A 249 5.77 -17.33 3.34
N GLY A 250 4.82 -17.96 4.02
CA GLY A 250 4.28 -19.27 3.62
C GLY A 250 3.11 -19.25 2.64
N VAL A 251 2.51 -18.11 2.30
CA VAL A 251 1.32 -18.06 1.44
C VAL A 251 1.62 -18.51 0.00
N ILE A 252 0.74 -19.35 -0.52
CA ILE A 252 0.69 -19.84 -1.91
C ILE A 252 -0.62 -19.34 -2.52
N THR A 253 -0.58 -18.72 -3.71
CA THR A 253 -1.75 -18.09 -4.31
C THR A 253 -1.66 -18.03 -5.84
N THR A 254 -2.76 -17.66 -6.49
CA THR A 254 -2.83 -17.35 -7.93
C THR A 254 -2.83 -15.84 -8.16
N GLY A 255 -2.56 -15.41 -9.40
CA GLY A 255 -2.72 -14.01 -9.79
C GLY A 255 -4.11 -13.46 -9.51
N PRO A 256 -5.20 -14.12 -9.95
CA PRO A 256 -6.57 -13.67 -9.67
C PRO A 256 -6.92 -13.53 -8.18
N ASP A 257 -6.47 -14.46 -7.32
CA ASP A 257 -6.73 -14.34 -5.89
C ASP A 257 -5.90 -13.23 -5.26
N TYR A 258 -4.63 -13.07 -5.67
CA TYR A 258 -3.81 -11.98 -5.16
C TYR A 258 -4.33 -10.61 -5.59
N ALA A 259 -4.96 -10.51 -6.75
CA ALA A 259 -5.65 -9.28 -7.17
C ALA A 259 -6.79 -8.89 -6.22
N LYS A 260 -7.53 -9.87 -5.67
CA LYS A 260 -8.57 -9.59 -4.65
C LYS A 260 -7.96 -8.99 -3.38
N TRP A 261 -6.80 -9.49 -2.95
CA TRP A 261 -6.04 -8.91 -1.83
C TRP A 261 -5.61 -7.49 -2.11
N VAL A 262 -5.01 -7.21 -3.28
CA VAL A 262 -4.62 -5.84 -3.68
C VAL A 262 -5.83 -4.93 -3.74
N GLY A 263 -6.96 -5.40 -4.30
CA GLY A 263 -8.24 -4.67 -4.32
C GLY A 263 -8.76 -4.35 -2.91
N HIS A 264 -8.64 -5.30 -1.98
CA HIS A 264 -8.99 -5.09 -0.57
C HIS A 264 -8.13 -4.00 0.08
N LEU A 265 -6.82 -4.00 -0.15
CA LEU A 265 -5.96 -2.94 0.35
C LEU A 265 -6.38 -1.57 -0.21
N LEU A 266 -6.60 -1.47 -1.51
CA LEU A 266 -7.02 -0.23 -2.18
C LEU A 266 -8.41 0.26 -1.74
N SER A 267 -9.32 -0.63 -1.34
CA SER A 267 -10.68 -0.29 -0.90
C SER A 267 -10.71 0.54 0.39
N ALA A 268 -9.60 0.60 1.13
CA ALA A 268 -9.47 1.41 2.33
C ALA A 268 -9.34 2.92 2.05
N TRP A 269 -9.17 3.33 0.80
CA TRP A 269 -9.08 4.72 0.34
C TRP A 269 -10.29 5.10 -0.54
N PRO A 270 -10.61 6.43 -0.63
CA PRO A 270 -10.08 7.48 0.24
C PRO A 270 -10.43 7.25 1.70
N ALA A 271 -9.70 7.88 2.62
CA ALA A 271 -10.12 7.95 4.02
C ALA A 271 -11.45 8.72 4.10
N ALA A 272 -12.31 8.36 5.06
CA ALA A 272 -13.52 9.14 5.32
C ALA A 272 -13.17 10.58 5.71
N VAL A 273 -13.97 11.54 5.26
CA VAL A 273 -13.82 12.93 5.72
C VAL A 273 -14.27 13.05 7.17
N PRO A 274 -13.73 14.03 7.94
CA PRO A 274 -14.16 14.25 9.32
C PRO A 274 -15.69 14.41 9.42
N GLY A 275 -16.32 13.62 10.29
CA GLY A 275 -17.76 13.61 10.49
C GLY A 275 -18.52 12.53 9.72
N GLU A 276 -17.91 11.85 8.78
CA GLU A 276 -18.49 10.68 8.12
C GLU A 276 -18.23 9.40 8.91
N ALA A 277 -19.25 8.54 8.99
CA ALA A 277 -19.10 7.21 9.58
C ALA A 277 -18.25 6.33 8.67
N GLU A 278 -17.18 5.75 9.23
CA GLU A 278 -16.33 4.82 8.50
C GLU A 278 -16.37 3.42 9.14
N ALA A 279 -16.42 2.38 8.29
CA ALA A 279 -16.31 1.01 8.78
C ALA A 279 -14.93 0.80 9.42
N PRO A 280 -14.84 0.32 10.68
CA PRO A 280 -13.56 0.12 11.40
C PRO A 280 -12.55 -0.70 10.61
N ALA A 281 -13.00 -1.68 9.83
CA ALA A 281 -12.14 -2.52 8.98
C ALA A 281 -11.31 -1.71 7.97
N ARG A 282 -11.81 -0.59 7.42
CA ARG A 282 -11.06 0.27 6.50
C ARG A 282 -9.92 0.99 7.23
N ALA A 283 -10.19 1.52 8.42
CA ALA A 283 -9.16 2.16 9.24
C ALA A 283 -8.07 1.16 9.64
N THR A 284 -8.44 -0.09 9.94
CA THR A 284 -7.48 -1.17 10.25
C THR A 284 -6.58 -1.48 9.05
N VAL A 285 -7.13 -1.55 7.83
CA VAL A 285 -6.31 -1.73 6.61
C VAL A 285 -5.34 -0.55 6.43
N ARG A 286 -5.79 0.70 6.63
CA ARG A 286 -4.89 1.86 6.53
C ARG A 286 -3.81 1.88 7.61
N ALA A 287 -4.03 1.23 8.75
CA ALA A 287 -3.02 1.09 9.79
C ALA A 287 -1.77 0.33 9.31
N LEU A 288 -1.90 -0.57 8.30
CA LEU A 288 -0.74 -1.21 7.66
C LEU A 288 0.26 -0.19 7.07
N LEU A 289 -0.20 1.01 6.70
CA LEU A 289 0.64 2.06 6.11
C LEU A 289 1.17 3.06 7.15
N ARG A 290 0.96 2.81 8.43
CA ARG A 290 1.62 3.56 9.50
C ARG A 290 2.97 2.91 9.77
N GLY A 291 4.03 3.63 9.42
CA GLY A 291 5.39 3.14 9.66
C GLY A 291 5.98 3.73 10.93
N GLU A 292 6.95 3.02 11.50
CA GLU A 292 7.73 3.46 12.65
C GLU A 292 9.23 3.50 12.33
N GLY A 293 9.97 4.22 13.16
CA GLY A 293 11.41 4.39 13.04
C GLY A 293 11.82 5.50 12.07
N SER A 294 13.13 5.65 11.88
CA SER A 294 13.70 6.65 10.99
C SER A 294 13.53 6.24 9.53
N PRO A 295 13.07 7.14 8.65
CA PRO A 295 12.97 6.85 7.23
C PRO A 295 14.33 6.48 6.63
N ARG A 296 14.33 5.47 5.75
CA ARG A 296 15.49 5.10 4.95
C ARG A 296 15.32 5.61 3.53
N ARG A 297 16.38 6.15 2.96
CA ARG A 297 16.39 6.56 1.56
C ARG A 297 16.62 5.34 0.67
N MET A 298 15.77 5.17 -0.33
CA MET A 298 16.01 4.23 -1.42
C MET A 298 15.82 4.93 -2.77
N MET A 299 16.46 4.43 -3.80
CA MET A 299 16.14 4.83 -5.16
C MET A 299 14.99 3.97 -5.66
N ARG A 300 14.02 4.60 -6.32
CA ARG A 300 12.93 3.89 -6.99
C ARG A 300 13.50 2.87 -7.97
N PRO A 301 13.13 1.58 -7.87
CA PRO A 301 13.51 0.61 -8.88
C PRO A 301 12.74 0.90 -10.18
N THR A 302 13.45 1.00 -11.29
CA THR A 302 12.88 1.23 -12.62
C THR A 302 13.82 0.70 -13.68
N GLN A 303 13.30 0.20 -14.80
CA GLN A 303 14.07 -0.13 -15.99
C GLN A 303 14.32 1.13 -16.85
N ALA A 304 13.45 2.12 -16.73
CA ALA A 304 13.57 3.38 -17.45
C ALA A 304 14.60 4.30 -16.77
N ALA A 305 15.69 4.58 -17.47
CA ALA A 305 16.78 5.47 -16.97
C ALA A 305 16.35 6.94 -16.77
N SER A 306 15.15 7.32 -17.16
CA SER A 306 14.75 8.71 -17.41
C SER A 306 14.31 9.50 -16.18
N SER A 307 14.13 8.89 -15.00
CA SER A 307 13.63 9.65 -13.84
C SER A 307 14.07 9.04 -12.51
N PRO A 308 15.31 9.30 -12.06
CA PRO A 308 15.73 8.88 -10.73
C PRO A 308 14.84 9.57 -9.68
N CYS A 309 14.19 8.79 -8.82
CA CYS A 309 13.42 9.28 -7.70
C CYS A 309 13.93 8.66 -6.40
N ALA A 310 14.28 9.52 -5.45
CA ALA A 310 14.65 9.08 -4.12
C ALA A 310 13.39 9.05 -3.25
N VAL A 311 13.07 7.87 -2.76
CA VAL A 311 11.90 7.60 -1.91
C VAL A 311 12.37 7.48 -0.47
N ALA A 312 11.77 8.26 0.43
CA ALA A 312 11.93 8.07 1.87
C ALA A 312 10.97 6.96 2.31
N VAL A 313 11.49 5.90 2.89
CA VAL A 313 10.73 4.68 3.18
C VAL A 313 10.79 4.34 4.66
N VAL A 314 9.63 4.05 5.25
CA VAL A 314 9.47 3.44 6.57
C VAL A 314 8.84 2.06 6.42
N TYR A 315 8.87 1.24 7.49
CA TYR A 315 8.19 -0.05 7.48
C TYR A 315 6.92 0.02 8.32
N GLY A 316 5.80 -0.32 7.70
CA GLY A 316 4.49 -0.43 8.33
C GLY A 316 4.14 -1.87 8.73
N GLY A 317 2.87 -2.21 8.72
CA GLY A 317 2.38 -3.55 9.02
C GLY A 317 2.60 -4.53 7.86
N GLY A 318 3.82 -5.03 7.68
CA GLY A 318 4.15 -5.98 6.61
C GLY A 318 4.30 -5.34 5.23
N LEU A 319 4.38 -4.02 5.17
CA LEU A 319 4.57 -3.24 3.94
C LEU A 319 5.62 -2.15 4.16
N ARG A 320 6.39 -1.85 3.14
CA ARG A 320 7.18 -0.63 3.06
C ARG A 320 6.30 0.49 2.56
N VAL A 321 6.43 1.65 3.17
CA VAL A 321 5.61 2.83 2.85
C VAL A 321 6.52 4.00 2.53
N GLY A 322 6.25 4.71 1.47
CA GLY A 322 7.06 5.87 1.06
C GLY A 322 6.27 6.83 0.19
N ASP A 323 6.91 7.95 -0.15
CA ASP A 323 6.37 8.94 -1.06
C ASP A 323 7.24 8.99 -2.32
N ASP A 324 6.65 8.61 -3.46
CA ASP A 324 7.26 8.59 -4.77
C ASP A 324 7.01 9.90 -5.54
N CYS A 325 7.99 10.35 -6.31
CA CYS A 325 7.93 11.61 -7.06
C CYS A 325 6.80 11.67 -8.09
N THR A 326 6.36 10.52 -8.61
CA THR A 326 5.35 10.40 -9.67
C THR A 326 4.02 9.88 -9.14
N LEU A 327 4.08 8.85 -8.28
CA LEU A 327 2.91 8.12 -7.80
C LEU A 327 2.34 8.69 -6.49
N GLY A 328 3.07 9.60 -5.81
CA GLY A 328 2.70 10.06 -4.49
C GLY A 328 2.93 8.98 -3.44
N ARG A 329 2.03 8.87 -2.46
CA ARG A 329 2.13 7.81 -1.44
C ARG A 329 2.03 6.43 -2.08
N VAL A 330 2.97 5.56 -1.70
CA VAL A 330 3.02 4.18 -2.17
C VAL A 330 3.21 3.22 -0.99
N ALA A 331 2.66 2.00 -1.13
CA ALA A 331 2.99 0.91 -0.24
C ALA A 331 3.37 -0.30 -1.09
N PHE A 332 4.43 -1.00 -0.68
CA PHE A 332 4.99 -2.08 -1.48
C PHE A 332 5.72 -3.11 -0.63
N HIS A 333 5.85 -4.30 -1.17
CA HIS A 333 6.73 -5.33 -0.60
C HIS A 333 7.19 -6.29 -1.69
N GLY A 334 8.43 -6.72 -1.60
CA GLY A 334 8.96 -7.82 -2.39
C GLY A 334 8.89 -9.14 -1.61
N GLY A 335 8.84 -10.24 -2.34
CA GLY A 335 8.96 -11.58 -1.79
C GLY A 335 10.16 -12.28 -2.40
N GLY A 336 11.02 -12.82 -1.57
CA GLY A 336 12.13 -13.70 -1.96
C GLY A 336 12.01 -15.03 -1.23
N TYR A 337 12.14 -16.13 -1.95
CA TYR A 337 12.04 -17.48 -1.41
C TYR A 337 12.82 -18.45 -2.30
N PRO A 338 13.36 -19.56 -1.78
CA PRO A 338 13.89 -20.59 -2.64
C PRO A 338 12.89 -21.05 -3.68
N GLY A 339 13.22 -20.84 -4.95
CA GLY A 339 12.36 -21.15 -6.08
C GLY A 339 11.35 -20.08 -6.48
N TYR A 340 11.22 -18.96 -5.73
CA TYR A 340 10.18 -17.96 -6.03
C TYR A 340 10.66 -16.54 -5.79
N GLY A 341 10.02 -15.64 -6.51
CA GLY A 341 10.16 -14.20 -6.34
C GLY A 341 8.82 -13.51 -6.57
N SER A 342 8.59 -12.40 -5.92
CA SER A 342 7.34 -11.66 -6.08
C SER A 342 7.52 -10.18 -5.74
N TYR A 343 6.60 -9.37 -6.21
CA TYR A 343 6.53 -7.96 -5.83
C TYR A 343 5.10 -7.44 -5.94
N MET A 344 4.74 -6.53 -5.06
CA MET A 344 3.49 -5.79 -5.07
C MET A 344 3.74 -4.33 -4.77
N LEU A 345 3.03 -3.45 -5.49
CA LEU A 345 3.03 -2.01 -5.31
C LEU A 345 1.60 -1.50 -5.40
N ILE A 346 1.20 -0.67 -4.46
CA ILE A 346 -0.04 0.10 -4.54
C ILE A 346 0.25 1.60 -4.41
N ALA A 347 -0.50 2.39 -5.17
CA ALA A 347 -0.63 3.83 -5.03
C ALA A 347 -2.06 4.10 -4.51
N PRO A 348 -2.27 4.07 -3.18
CA PRO A 348 -3.61 3.99 -2.61
C PRO A 348 -4.45 5.24 -2.89
N GLU A 349 -3.83 6.41 -2.99
CA GLU A 349 -4.53 7.67 -3.26
C GLU A 349 -5.07 7.71 -4.69
N SER A 350 -4.31 7.26 -5.68
CA SER A 350 -4.78 7.15 -7.06
C SER A 350 -5.65 5.90 -7.32
N GLY A 351 -5.67 4.96 -6.37
CA GLY A 351 -6.50 3.76 -6.44
C GLY A 351 -5.94 2.67 -7.36
N TRP A 352 -4.64 2.67 -7.66
CA TRP A 352 -4.01 1.68 -8.53
C TRP A 352 -3.03 0.79 -7.79
N GLY A 353 -2.95 -0.47 -8.23
CA GLY A 353 -1.99 -1.44 -7.73
C GLY A 353 -1.51 -2.38 -8.83
N ALA A 354 -0.30 -2.89 -8.66
CA ALA A 354 0.30 -3.89 -9.55
C ALA A 354 1.02 -4.94 -8.72
N PHE A 355 1.09 -6.16 -9.27
CA PHE A 355 1.86 -7.24 -8.67
C PHE A 355 2.43 -8.16 -9.75
N VAL A 356 3.52 -8.85 -9.39
CA VAL A 356 4.15 -9.88 -10.21
C VAL A 356 4.57 -11.05 -9.31
N LEU A 357 4.27 -12.28 -9.74
CA LEU A 357 4.66 -13.53 -9.07
C LEU A 357 5.51 -14.34 -10.04
N THR A 358 6.62 -14.91 -9.57
CA THR A 358 7.56 -15.66 -10.39
C THR A 358 7.99 -16.97 -9.73
N ASN A 359 8.50 -17.93 -10.52
CA ASN A 359 9.03 -19.18 -10.02
C ASN A 359 10.57 -19.28 -10.14
N ARG A 360 11.27 -18.16 -9.89
CA ARG A 360 12.73 -18.12 -9.77
C ARG A 360 13.16 -17.65 -8.38
N THR A 361 14.14 -18.36 -7.81
CA THR A 361 14.74 -18.03 -6.51
C THR A 361 15.14 -16.56 -6.43
N TYR A 362 14.56 -15.83 -5.48
CA TYR A 362 14.81 -14.41 -5.16
C TYR A 362 14.69 -13.44 -6.34
N ALA A 363 13.99 -13.81 -7.41
CA ALA A 363 13.70 -12.87 -8.48
C ALA A 363 12.79 -11.75 -7.96
N GLY A 364 13.31 -10.53 -7.92
CA GLY A 364 12.59 -9.36 -7.43
C GLY A 364 12.05 -8.50 -8.57
N PRO A 365 10.80 -8.71 -9.06
CA PRO A 365 10.23 -7.98 -10.18
C PRO A 365 9.77 -6.55 -9.80
N ALA A 366 10.59 -5.85 -9.01
CA ALA A 366 10.28 -4.51 -8.56
C ALA A 366 10.22 -3.51 -9.73
N ALA A 367 11.25 -3.48 -10.57
CA ALA A 367 11.33 -2.51 -11.65
C ALA A 367 10.11 -2.55 -12.60
N PRO A 368 9.73 -3.69 -13.21
CA PRO A 368 8.58 -3.71 -14.11
C PRO A 368 7.25 -3.42 -13.38
N THR A 369 7.15 -3.73 -12.08
CA THR A 369 5.95 -3.40 -11.29
C THR A 369 5.81 -1.88 -11.08
N TRP A 370 6.90 -1.18 -10.79
CA TRP A 370 6.92 0.28 -10.69
C TRP A 370 6.65 0.94 -12.03
N ASP A 371 7.31 0.49 -13.08
CA ASP A 371 7.17 1.03 -14.44
C ASP A 371 5.73 0.90 -14.95
N ALA A 372 5.02 -0.18 -14.58
CA ALA A 372 3.61 -0.35 -14.95
C ALA A 372 2.71 0.73 -14.34
N LEU A 373 2.86 1.05 -13.04
CA LEU A 373 2.06 2.11 -12.41
C LEU A 373 2.47 3.51 -12.89
N ILE A 374 3.75 3.73 -13.18
CA ILE A 374 4.23 4.98 -13.75
C ILE A 374 3.62 5.19 -15.14
N ALA A 375 3.62 4.17 -16.00
CA ALA A 375 3.01 4.23 -17.33
C ALA A 375 1.49 4.54 -17.27
N ILE A 376 0.78 3.95 -16.31
CA ILE A 376 -0.64 4.25 -16.05
C ILE A 376 -0.83 5.72 -15.64
N ARG A 377 0.07 6.23 -14.81
CA ARG A 377 0.06 7.63 -14.37
C ARG A 377 0.33 8.59 -15.53
N GLU A 378 1.34 8.30 -16.34
CA GLU A 378 1.73 9.10 -17.51
C GLU A 378 0.65 9.09 -18.60
N ALA A 379 -0.10 7.99 -18.72
CA ALA A 379 -1.28 7.89 -19.58
C ALA A 379 -2.50 8.69 -19.06
N GLY A 380 -2.39 9.36 -17.89
CA GLY A 380 -3.46 10.15 -17.30
C GLY A 380 -4.59 9.35 -16.65
N LEU A 381 -4.43 8.04 -16.50
CA LEU A 381 -5.46 7.14 -15.93
C LEU A 381 -5.46 7.10 -14.41
N ALA A 382 -4.39 7.57 -13.77
CA ALA A 382 -4.22 7.62 -12.33
C ALA A 382 -4.09 9.09 -11.86
N PRO A 383 -5.17 9.89 -11.90
CA PRO A 383 -5.14 11.21 -11.29
C PRO A 383 -4.83 11.04 -9.80
N ASN A 384 -4.14 12.03 -9.20
CA ASN A 384 -4.12 12.09 -7.75
C ASN A 384 -5.57 12.20 -7.29
N ASP A 385 -5.97 11.44 -6.26
CA ASP A 385 -7.27 11.67 -5.63
C ASP A 385 -7.33 13.15 -5.27
N VAL A 386 -8.16 13.88 -5.98
CA VAL A 386 -8.52 15.23 -5.57
C VAL A 386 -9.33 15.02 -4.31
N LEU A 387 -8.80 15.43 -3.17
CA LEU A 387 -9.56 15.39 -1.92
C LEU A 387 -10.89 16.13 -2.15
N PRO A 388 -12.01 15.60 -1.67
CA PRO A 388 -13.29 16.27 -1.84
C PRO A 388 -13.19 17.68 -1.26
N LEU A 389 -13.65 18.66 -2.04
CA LEU A 389 -13.59 20.05 -1.63
C LEU A 389 -14.58 20.27 -0.48
N SER A 390 -14.05 20.66 0.68
CA SER A 390 -14.89 20.97 1.82
C SER A 390 -15.77 22.21 1.55
N PRO A 391 -16.95 22.31 2.17
CA PRO A 391 -17.79 23.51 2.05
C PRO A 391 -17.05 24.80 2.45
N ALA A 392 -16.13 24.73 3.41
CA ALA A 392 -15.31 25.85 3.86
C ALA A 392 -14.36 26.35 2.73
N LEU A 393 -13.67 25.44 2.07
CA LEU A 393 -12.79 25.79 0.94
C LEU A 393 -13.59 26.21 -0.30
N ALA A 394 -14.69 25.54 -0.59
CA ALA A 394 -15.56 25.91 -1.70
C ALA A 394 -16.11 27.34 -1.52
N GLY A 395 -16.55 27.67 -0.32
CA GLY A 395 -17.06 29.00 0.05
C GLY A 395 -16.01 30.10 0.00
N LEU A 396 -14.71 29.76 0.00
CA LEU A 396 -13.63 30.74 -0.07
C LEU A 396 -13.29 31.17 -1.52
N ALA A 397 -13.78 30.48 -2.54
CA ALA A 397 -13.39 30.76 -3.93
C ALA A 397 -13.73 32.20 -4.39
N GLU A 398 -14.94 32.66 -4.17
CA GLU A 398 -15.37 34.02 -4.52
C GLU A 398 -14.69 35.09 -3.65
N PRO A 399 -14.58 34.95 -2.31
CA PRO A 399 -13.76 35.84 -1.49
C PRO A 399 -12.31 35.94 -1.96
N MET A 400 -11.66 34.84 -2.31
CA MET A 400 -10.28 34.85 -2.81
C MET A 400 -10.16 35.56 -4.18
N HIS A 401 -11.16 35.46 -5.04
CA HIS A 401 -11.19 36.21 -6.29
C HIS A 401 -11.28 37.73 -6.01
N LYS A 402 -12.07 38.15 -5.05
CA LYS A 402 -12.14 39.55 -4.60
C LYS A 402 -10.82 40.01 -4.02
N VAL A 403 -10.17 39.20 -3.17
CA VAL A 403 -8.83 39.49 -2.65
C VAL A 403 -7.84 39.75 -3.80
N LEU A 404 -7.81 38.87 -4.82
CA LEU A 404 -6.91 39.03 -5.95
C LEU A 404 -7.19 40.32 -6.75
N THR A 405 -8.45 40.64 -6.99
CA THR A 405 -8.85 41.76 -7.87
C THR A 405 -8.81 43.11 -7.19
N THR A 406 -9.06 43.18 -5.89
CA THR A 406 -9.08 44.42 -5.10
C THR A 406 -7.82 44.68 -4.29
N GLY A 407 -7.03 43.63 -4.04
CA GLY A 407 -5.91 43.67 -3.08
C GLY A 407 -6.35 43.69 -1.63
N ASP A 408 -7.65 43.65 -1.33
CA ASP A 408 -8.18 43.70 0.04
C ASP A 408 -8.38 42.28 0.59
N VAL A 409 -7.47 41.88 1.47
CA VAL A 409 -7.50 40.57 2.13
C VAL A 409 -8.68 40.41 3.10
N GLY A 410 -9.26 41.52 3.60
CA GLY A 410 -10.42 41.47 4.48
C GLY A 410 -11.66 40.80 3.88
N ASN A 411 -11.75 40.71 2.55
CA ASN A 411 -12.82 40.01 1.87
C ASN A 411 -12.87 38.50 2.16
N ALA A 412 -11.78 37.90 2.65
CA ALA A 412 -11.69 36.47 2.89
C ALA A 412 -12.08 36.04 4.32
N GLY A 413 -12.40 37.00 5.23
CA GLY A 413 -12.65 36.70 6.65
C GLY A 413 -11.36 36.20 7.33
N LEU A 414 -10.72 37.09 8.12
CA LEU A 414 -9.36 36.84 8.61
C LEU A 414 -9.37 36.27 10.03
N ALA A 415 -8.48 35.30 10.27
CA ALA A 415 -8.14 34.86 11.61
C ALA A 415 -7.35 35.98 12.35
N VAL A 416 -7.44 35.99 13.67
CA VAL A 416 -6.91 37.09 14.52
C VAL A 416 -5.42 37.35 14.31
N ASN A 417 -4.63 36.33 14.03
CA ASN A 417 -3.18 36.41 13.80
C ASN A 417 -2.78 36.75 12.36
N PHE A 418 -3.69 36.72 11.41
CA PHE A 418 -3.35 36.82 9.98
C PHE A 418 -2.60 38.12 9.61
N LEU A 419 -2.97 39.25 10.20
CA LEU A 419 -2.32 40.52 9.96
C LEU A 419 -1.17 40.83 10.93
N MET A 420 -0.93 39.97 11.94
CA MET A 420 0.15 40.19 12.92
C MET A 420 1.52 39.84 12.30
N ASP A 421 1.58 38.84 11.44
CA ASP A 421 2.84 38.42 10.76
C ASP A 421 3.18 39.34 9.59
N ARG A 422 2.16 39.83 8.87
CA ARG A 422 2.31 40.73 7.72
C ARG A 422 1.05 41.61 7.61
N ASP A 423 1.21 42.88 7.71
CA ASP A 423 0.11 43.83 7.69
C ASP A 423 -0.63 43.93 6.34
N ALA A 424 -1.80 44.53 6.33
CA ALA A 424 -2.65 44.65 5.15
C ALA A 424 -2.00 45.43 3.99
N ALA A 425 -1.17 46.42 4.29
CA ALA A 425 -0.50 47.24 3.25
C ALA A 425 0.55 46.41 2.50
N HIS A 426 1.38 45.67 3.21
CA HIS A 426 2.36 44.77 2.60
C HIS A 426 1.69 43.63 1.83
N ARG A 427 0.63 43.02 2.35
CA ARG A 427 -0.12 41.98 1.61
C ARG A 427 -0.74 42.53 0.33
N ARG A 428 -1.27 43.75 0.35
CA ARG A 428 -1.77 44.45 -0.85
C ARG A 428 -0.66 44.68 -1.88
N ALA A 429 0.52 45.07 -1.43
CA ALA A 429 1.68 45.25 -2.30
C ALA A 429 2.13 43.95 -2.94
N ASP A 430 2.11 42.82 -2.19
CA ASP A 430 2.43 41.50 -2.74
C ASP A 430 1.44 41.06 -3.84
N ILE A 431 0.13 41.28 -3.60
CA ILE A 431 -0.90 40.97 -4.60
C ILE A 431 -0.73 41.85 -5.85
N ALA A 432 -0.46 43.14 -5.68
CA ALA A 432 -0.20 44.05 -6.78
C ALA A 432 1.04 43.63 -7.60
N ALA A 433 2.11 43.21 -6.93
CA ALA A 433 3.32 42.75 -7.60
C ALA A 433 3.11 41.48 -8.40
N ILE A 434 2.31 40.53 -7.91
CA ILE A 434 2.05 39.27 -8.61
C ILE A 434 1.06 39.47 -9.78
N THR A 435 0.03 40.29 -9.60
CA THR A 435 -0.92 40.63 -10.66
C THR A 435 -0.27 41.45 -11.79
N ALA A 436 0.69 42.32 -11.49
CA ALA A 436 1.49 43.05 -12.49
C ALA A 436 2.26 42.06 -13.40
N LYS A 437 2.75 40.94 -12.88
CA LYS A 437 3.41 39.89 -13.67
C LYS A 437 2.42 39.07 -14.50
N ALA A 438 1.31 38.67 -13.91
CA ALA A 438 0.36 37.74 -14.51
C ALA A 438 -0.64 38.39 -15.49
N GLY A 439 -0.92 39.70 -15.36
CA GLY A 439 -2.00 40.39 -16.08
C GLY A 439 -3.37 40.07 -15.49
N ARG A 440 -4.44 40.34 -16.27
CA ARG A 440 -5.81 40.09 -15.80
C ARG A 440 -6.10 38.60 -15.64
N CYS A 441 -6.85 38.25 -14.60
CA CYS A 441 -7.35 36.91 -14.30
C CYS A 441 -8.88 36.97 -14.27
N PRO A 442 -9.56 36.80 -15.41
CA PRO A 442 -10.96 37.19 -15.59
C PRO A 442 -11.98 36.29 -14.88
N ASN A 443 -11.59 35.07 -14.54
CA ASN A 443 -12.51 34.07 -13.99
C ASN A 443 -12.23 33.81 -12.50
N PRO A 444 -13.23 33.34 -11.72
CA PRO A 444 -13.02 32.78 -10.40
C PRO A 444 -11.96 31.68 -10.42
N PRO A 445 -11.30 31.39 -9.30
CA PRO A 445 -10.27 30.38 -9.25
C PRO A 445 -10.83 28.96 -9.39
N GLY A 446 -10.04 28.06 -10.00
CA GLY A 446 -10.15 26.65 -9.69
C GLY A 446 -9.64 26.41 -8.27
N VAL A 447 -10.19 25.42 -7.59
CA VAL A 447 -9.84 25.08 -6.21
C VAL A 447 -9.47 23.61 -6.13
N SER A 448 -8.36 23.31 -5.45
CA SER A 448 -7.98 21.95 -5.11
C SER A 448 -7.72 21.83 -3.61
N ALA A 449 -8.33 20.82 -2.96
CA ALA A 449 -8.13 20.57 -1.56
C ALA A 449 -6.79 19.83 -1.32
N ARG A 450 -6.07 20.22 -0.26
CA ARG A 450 -4.97 19.46 0.35
C ARG A 450 -5.41 18.83 1.67
N GLY A 451 -6.49 19.36 2.24
CA GLY A 451 -7.14 18.91 3.45
C GLY A 451 -8.53 19.55 3.58
N ALA A 452 -9.22 19.33 4.68
CA ALA A 452 -10.54 19.94 4.92
C ALA A 452 -10.48 21.47 5.06
N LEU A 453 -9.36 22.00 5.55
CA LEU A 453 -9.14 23.42 5.86
C LEU A 453 -7.98 24.03 5.07
N GLU A 454 -7.36 23.30 4.16
CA GLU A 454 -6.25 23.80 3.34
C GLU A 454 -6.40 23.42 1.88
N GLY A 455 -5.95 24.32 0.98
CA GLY A 455 -6.04 24.09 -0.43
C GLY A 455 -5.29 25.12 -1.28
N GLU A 456 -5.27 24.86 -2.56
CA GLU A 456 -4.75 25.78 -3.56
C GLU A 456 -5.88 26.35 -4.41
N PHE A 457 -5.82 27.66 -4.62
CA PHE A 457 -6.68 28.43 -5.53
C PHE A 457 -5.84 28.85 -6.72
N TRP A 458 -6.28 28.60 -7.94
CA TRP A 458 -5.49 28.90 -9.13
C TRP A 458 -6.31 29.64 -10.18
N TRP A 459 -5.68 30.66 -10.80
CA TRP A 459 -6.26 31.48 -11.85
C TRP A 459 -5.46 31.37 -13.13
N LYS A 460 -6.16 31.14 -14.23
CA LYS A 460 -5.58 31.36 -15.55
C LYS A 460 -5.62 32.86 -15.86
N CYS A 461 -4.46 33.46 -16.07
CA CYS A 461 -4.28 34.87 -16.31
C CYS A 461 -3.72 35.12 -17.71
N GLU A 462 -3.64 36.36 -18.15
CA GLU A 462 -3.12 36.74 -19.48
C GLU A 462 -1.66 36.25 -19.68
N ARG A 463 -0.84 36.27 -18.67
CA ARG A 463 0.59 35.86 -18.70
C ARG A 463 0.89 34.80 -17.68
N GLY A 464 0.31 33.59 -17.87
CA GLY A 464 0.55 32.44 -17.00
C GLY A 464 -0.53 32.20 -15.97
N MET A 465 -0.14 31.70 -14.82
CA MET A 465 -1.07 31.27 -13.78
C MET A 465 -0.67 31.88 -12.43
N ILE A 466 -1.65 32.38 -11.68
CA ILE A 466 -1.48 32.69 -10.26
C ILE A 466 -1.99 31.49 -9.44
N ILE A 467 -1.25 31.09 -8.43
CA ILE A 467 -1.62 30.07 -7.47
C ILE A 467 -1.51 30.67 -6.08
N ALA A 468 -2.58 30.55 -5.29
CA ALA A 468 -2.59 30.92 -3.89
C ALA A 468 -2.77 29.67 -3.03
N TYR A 469 -1.85 29.42 -2.11
CA TYR A 469 -2.07 28.46 -1.02
C TYR A 469 -2.81 29.18 0.10
N ALA A 470 -3.89 28.58 0.61
CA ALA A 470 -4.68 29.08 1.71
C ALA A 470 -4.87 28.02 2.80
N LEU A 471 -4.69 28.41 4.04
CA LEU A 471 -4.98 27.62 5.23
C LEU A 471 -6.06 28.35 6.03
N LEU A 472 -7.09 27.62 6.45
CA LEU A 472 -8.16 28.11 7.32
C LEU A 472 -7.91 27.70 8.77
N ALA A 473 -8.19 28.60 9.71
CA ALA A 473 -8.19 28.30 11.14
C ALA A 473 -9.32 27.31 11.47
N PRO A 474 -9.09 26.34 12.38
CA PRO A 474 -10.07 25.34 12.79
C PRO A 474 -11.09 25.91 13.80
N THR A 475 -11.77 26.98 13.41
CA THR A 475 -12.81 27.65 14.20
C THR A 475 -14.20 27.25 13.72
N PRO A 476 -15.27 27.40 14.52
CA PRO A 476 -16.65 27.06 14.10
C PRO A 476 -17.04 27.72 12.78
N THR A 477 -16.61 28.98 12.55
CA THR A 477 -16.65 29.63 11.24
C THR A 477 -15.21 29.74 10.75
N PRO A 478 -14.78 28.92 9.78
CA PRO A 478 -13.41 28.93 9.29
C PRO A 478 -12.98 30.30 8.79
N GLN A 479 -11.79 30.75 9.22
CA GLN A 479 -11.21 32.05 8.87
C GLN A 479 -9.85 31.86 8.23
N LEU A 480 -9.47 32.71 7.30
CA LEU A 480 -8.18 32.65 6.60
C LEU A 480 -7.03 32.88 7.59
N GLN A 481 -6.20 31.88 7.82
CA GLN A 481 -5.09 31.90 8.75
C GLN A 481 -3.74 32.12 8.06
N ALA A 482 -3.54 31.54 6.89
CA ALA A 482 -2.34 31.75 6.09
C ALA A 482 -2.70 31.89 4.63
N LEU A 483 -1.92 32.69 3.91
CA LEU A 483 -2.08 32.94 2.47
C LEU A 483 -0.72 33.23 1.85
N GLU A 484 -0.35 32.39 0.89
CA GLU A 484 0.88 32.54 0.10
C GLU A 484 0.56 32.58 -1.38
N TRP A 485 1.25 33.43 -2.11
CA TRP A 485 1.02 33.65 -3.54
C TRP A 485 2.22 33.20 -4.37
N ARG A 486 1.95 32.53 -5.49
CA ARG A 486 2.95 32.14 -6.47
C ARG A 486 2.46 32.45 -7.90
N TRP A 487 3.33 33.06 -8.69
CA TRP A 487 3.10 33.19 -10.13
C TRP A 487 3.90 32.13 -10.89
N GLN A 488 3.24 31.50 -11.85
CA GLN A 488 3.82 30.53 -12.76
C GLN A 488 3.76 31.07 -14.17
N PRO A 489 4.91 31.26 -14.87
CA PRO A 489 4.90 31.72 -16.24
C PRO A 489 4.23 30.71 -17.16
N PRO A 490 3.78 31.14 -18.37
CA PRO A 490 3.28 30.20 -19.38
C PRO A 490 4.36 29.16 -19.68
N LYS A 491 3.95 27.92 -19.94
CA LYS A 491 4.88 26.91 -20.46
C LYS A 491 5.40 27.39 -21.83
N PRO A 492 6.70 27.24 -22.09
CA PRO A 492 7.28 27.62 -23.38
C PRO A 492 6.68 26.85 -24.55
#